data_62b587e196e79b1c2dd49520c23ee51a
#
_entry.id   62b587e196e79b1c2dd49520c23ee51a
#
_cell.length_a   1.000
_cell.length_b   1.000
_cell.length_c   1.000
_cell.angle_alpha   90.00
_cell.angle_beta   90.00
_cell.angle_gamma   90.00
#
_symmetry.space_group_name_H-M   'P 1'
#
loop_
_entity.id
_entity.type
_entity.pdbx_description
1 polymer ?
#
loop_
_entity_poly.entity_id
_entity_poly.type
_entity_poly.pdbx_seq_one_letter_code
_entity_poly.pdbx_strand_id
1 'polypeptide(L)'
;MSFSVVVLAAGQGTRMSSSKPKALQTLAGKPMLSHVLSEVEKTKPDQTIVVHSPGHRDLVKNVATNSSEIKLVAQEKPLGTGDAVKAAIPTLDKGNNILVLLGDVPMIRAKTLKLLKEGVENVDILVLTTKLENPYGYGRIKRDEQNNVMAIVEETECNDEEKEINEINSGIIAFSREHIEELLSGLGASNKK
;
A
#
# COMPACT_ATOMS: atom_id res chain seq x y z
N MET A 1 -13.84 15.64 1.71
CA MET A 1 -14.36 14.30 1.41
C MET A 1 -13.83 13.29 2.38
N SER A 2 -14.65 12.29 2.68
CA SER A 2 -14.31 11.20 3.59
C SER A 2 -13.32 10.23 2.94
N PHE A 3 -12.33 9.75 3.68
CA PHE A 3 -11.38 8.77 3.18
C PHE A 3 -10.91 7.82 4.27
N SER A 4 -10.65 6.59 3.88
CA SER A 4 -10.09 5.55 4.72
C SER A 4 -8.65 5.25 4.30
N VAL A 5 -7.79 4.96 5.25
CA VAL A 5 -6.41 4.55 5.01
C VAL A 5 -6.24 3.08 5.38
N VAL A 6 -5.71 2.29 4.45
CA VAL A 6 -5.35 0.87 4.66
C VAL A 6 -3.82 0.76 4.62
N VAL A 7 -3.21 0.40 5.74
CA VAL A 7 -1.77 0.21 5.84
C VAL A 7 -1.44 -1.28 5.83
N LEU A 8 -0.72 -1.73 4.83
CA LEU A 8 -0.36 -3.13 4.66
C LEU A 8 0.92 -3.46 5.45
N ALA A 9 0.79 -4.25 6.50
CA ALA A 9 1.87 -4.65 7.40
C ALA A 9 2.01 -6.19 7.53
N ALA A 10 1.36 -6.96 6.64
CA ALA A 10 1.37 -8.42 6.67
C ALA A 10 2.64 -9.06 6.07
N GLY A 11 3.47 -8.27 5.38
CA GLY A 11 4.69 -8.75 4.73
C GLY A 11 5.73 -9.28 5.72
N GLN A 12 6.15 -10.53 5.55
CA GLN A 12 7.10 -11.18 6.45
C GLN A 12 8.55 -10.70 6.29
N GLY A 13 8.89 -10.06 5.15
CA GLY A 13 10.26 -9.56 4.92
C GLY A 13 11.32 -10.66 4.89
N THR A 14 11.04 -11.77 4.23
CA THR A 14 11.91 -12.97 4.16
C THR A 14 13.37 -12.68 3.81
N ARG A 15 13.62 -11.60 3.04
CA ARG A 15 14.97 -11.15 2.66
C ARG A 15 15.77 -10.54 3.84
N MET A 16 15.12 -10.21 4.97
CA MET A 16 15.77 -9.54 6.10
C MET A 16 16.28 -10.50 7.16
N SER A 17 16.21 -11.82 6.95
CA SER A 17 16.67 -12.86 7.88
C SER A 17 16.22 -12.63 9.34
N SER A 18 14.99 -12.15 9.52
CA SER A 18 14.41 -11.81 10.81
C SER A 18 13.03 -12.44 10.97
N SER A 19 12.72 -12.94 12.17
CA SER A 19 11.36 -13.41 12.51
C SER A 19 10.37 -12.27 12.72
N LYS A 20 10.86 -11.03 12.83
CA LYS A 20 10.04 -9.85 13.01
C LYS A 20 9.55 -9.34 11.65
N PRO A 21 8.24 -9.07 11.47
CA PRO A 21 7.69 -8.52 10.22
C PRO A 21 8.44 -7.28 9.74
N LYS A 22 8.57 -7.10 8.42
CA LYS A 22 9.32 -5.99 7.84
C LYS A 22 8.84 -4.63 8.36
N ALA A 23 7.55 -4.39 8.40
CA ALA A 23 6.95 -3.14 8.89
C ALA A 23 7.24 -2.86 10.37
N LEU A 24 7.62 -3.87 11.16
CA LEU A 24 7.94 -3.76 12.57
C LEU A 24 9.45 -3.64 12.83
N GLN A 25 10.31 -3.69 11.81
CA GLN A 25 11.73 -3.42 11.95
C GLN A 25 11.96 -1.97 12.40
N THR A 26 12.99 -1.77 13.23
CA THR A 26 13.26 -0.47 13.83
C THR A 26 14.08 0.42 12.88
N LEU A 27 13.61 1.64 12.68
CA LEU A 27 14.31 2.71 12.00
C LEU A 27 14.33 3.94 12.92
N ALA A 28 15.51 4.51 13.17
CA ALA A 28 15.66 5.67 14.06
C ALA A 28 14.93 5.51 15.40
N GLY A 29 15.06 4.33 16.05
CA GLY A 29 14.51 4.02 17.36
C GLY A 29 13.01 3.67 17.41
N LYS A 30 12.30 3.68 16.27
CA LYS A 30 10.86 3.34 16.19
C LYS A 30 10.60 2.33 15.07
N PRO A 31 9.56 1.46 15.18
CA PRO A 31 9.12 0.62 14.07
C PRO A 31 8.79 1.43 12.82
N MET A 32 9.09 0.90 11.62
CA MET A 32 8.74 1.58 10.36
C MET A 32 7.24 1.89 10.28
N LEU A 33 6.39 0.99 10.74
CA LEU A 33 4.95 1.19 10.82
C LEU A 33 4.57 2.43 11.65
N SER A 34 5.28 2.69 12.77
CA SER A 34 5.02 3.89 13.60
C SER A 34 5.27 5.19 12.83
N HIS A 35 6.30 5.23 11.99
CA HIS A 35 6.58 6.40 11.15
C HIS A 35 5.46 6.62 10.14
N VAL A 36 5.00 5.54 9.47
CA VAL A 36 3.88 5.61 8.52
C VAL A 36 2.60 6.10 9.20
N LEU A 37 2.23 5.48 10.33
CA LEU A 37 1.01 5.84 11.07
C LEU A 37 1.03 7.30 11.57
N SER A 38 2.19 7.79 11.99
CA SER A 38 2.36 9.20 12.40
C SER A 38 2.10 10.19 11.23
N GLU A 39 2.46 9.84 10.00
CA GLU A 39 2.17 10.68 8.83
C GLU A 39 0.70 10.55 8.40
N VAL A 40 0.11 9.35 8.54
CA VAL A 40 -1.32 9.11 8.31
C VAL A 40 -2.18 9.97 9.24
N GLU A 41 -1.88 9.98 10.54
CA GLU A 41 -2.62 10.74 11.54
C GLU A 41 -2.70 12.25 11.23
N LYS A 42 -1.63 12.84 10.68
CA LYS A 42 -1.61 14.24 10.24
C LYS A 42 -2.57 14.55 9.09
N THR A 43 -3.05 13.54 8.38
CA THR A 43 -4.04 13.70 7.30
C THR A 43 -5.49 13.64 7.79
N LYS A 44 -5.69 13.25 9.05
CA LYS A 44 -7.00 13.09 9.72
C LYS A 44 -7.95 12.22 8.88
N PRO A 45 -7.64 10.94 8.64
CA PRO A 45 -8.55 10.04 7.96
C PRO A 45 -9.78 9.75 8.83
N ASP A 46 -10.91 9.45 8.20
CA ASP A 46 -12.13 9.03 8.92
C ASP A 46 -11.94 7.64 9.54
N GLN A 47 -11.09 6.81 8.91
CA GLN A 47 -10.78 5.47 9.37
C GLN A 47 -9.34 5.09 9.01
N THR A 48 -8.66 4.41 9.91
CA THR A 48 -7.36 3.76 9.64
C THR A 48 -7.46 2.27 9.93
N ILE A 49 -7.06 1.45 8.96
CA ILE A 49 -7.00 -0.01 9.07
C ILE A 49 -5.56 -0.45 8.88
N VAL A 50 -5.07 -1.32 9.75
CA VAL A 50 -3.77 -1.99 9.56
C VAL A 50 -4.00 -3.46 9.28
N VAL A 51 -3.53 -3.91 8.11
CA VAL A 51 -3.60 -5.32 7.72
C VAL A 51 -2.31 -6.01 8.16
N HIS A 52 -2.45 -7.08 8.95
CA HIS A 52 -1.34 -7.82 9.52
C HIS A 52 -1.45 -9.32 9.23
N SER A 53 -0.35 -10.07 9.38
CA SER A 53 -0.41 -11.54 9.39
C SER A 53 -0.94 -12.06 10.73
N PRO A 54 -1.66 -13.19 10.79
CA PRO A 54 -2.35 -13.66 12.00
C PRO A 54 -1.46 -13.74 13.24
N GLY A 55 -0.25 -14.27 13.11
CA GLY A 55 0.70 -14.44 14.23
C GLY A 55 1.31 -13.15 14.78
N HIS A 56 1.02 -11.99 14.19
CA HIS A 56 1.67 -10.72 14.58
C HIS A 56 0.68 -9.64 15.07
N ARG A 57 -0.55 -10.03 15.38
CA ARG A 57 -1.61 -9.10 15.82
C ARG A 57 -1.19 -8.26 17.02
N ASP A 58 -0.65 -8.89 18.05
CA ASP A 58 -0.29 -8.19 19.30
C ASP A 58 0.90 -7.26 19.11
N LEU A 59 1.89 -7.64 18.29
CA LEU A 59 3.01 -6.79 17.93
C LEU A 59 2.55 -5.53 17.18
N VAL A 60 1.64 -5.68 16.22
CA VAL A 60 1.07 -4.56 15.48
C VAL A 60 0.20 -3.70 16.38
N LYS A 61 -0.61 -4.31 17.25
CA LYS A 61 -1.44 -3.60 18.22
C LYS A 61 -0.59 -2.68 19.13
N ASN A 62 0.53 -3.18 19.65
CA ASN A 62 1.43 -2.40 20.51
C ASN A 62 2.04 -1.18 19.79
N VAL A 63 2.22 -1.27 18.47
CA VAL A 63 2.72 -0.16 17.65
C VAL A 63 1.61 0.85 17.33
N ALA A 64 0.37 0.37 17.19
CA ALA A 64 -0.79 1.16 16.82
C ALA A 64 -1.44 1.91 17.99
N THR A 65 -1.13 1.56 19.25
CA THR A 65 -1.77 2.09 20.47
C THR A 65 -1.61 3.59 20.69
N ASN A 66 -0.70 4.25 20.00
CA ASN A 66 -0.47 5.70 20.14
C ASN A 66 -1.27 6.55 19.17
N SER A 67 -2.12 5.96 18.36
CA SER A 67 -2.94 6.66 17.35
C SER A 67 -4.43 6.45 17.66
N SER A 68 -5.27 7.39 17.23
CA SER A 68 -6.73 7.28 17.23
C SER A 68 -7.18 5.91 16.66
N GLU A 69 -8.35 5.48 17.03
CA GLU A 69 -8.99 4.17 16.79
C GLU A 69 -8.59 3.46 15.48
N ILE A 70 -7.50 2.65 15.56
CA ILE A 70 -6.99 1.87 14.43
C ILE A 70 -7.66 0.49 14.47
N LYS A 71 -8.31 0.11 13.38
CA LYS A 71 -8.85 -1.24 13.19
C LYS A 71 -7.76 -2.18 12.70
N LEU A 72 -7.65 -3.38 13.28
CA LEU A 72 -6.69 -4.41 12.88
C LEU A 72 -7.41 -5.52 12.13
N VAL A 73 -6.90 -5.87 10.95
CA VAL A 73 -7.46 -6.93 10.10
C VAL A 73 -6.36 -7.94 9.77
N ALA A 74 -6.66 -9.22 9.89
CA ALA A 74 -5.74 -10.28 9.53
C ALA A 74 -5.83 -10.61 8.04
N GLN A 75 -4.67 -10.69 7.37
CA GLN A 75 -4.55 -11.37 6.08
C GLN A 75 -4.22 -12.84 6.36
N GLU A 76 -5.21 -13.73 6.21
CA GLU A 76 -5.08 -15.13 6.57
C GLU A 76 -4.06 -15.90 5.72
N LYS A 77 -3.93 -15.54 4.45
CA LYS A 77 -2.99 -16.14 3.49
C LYS A 77 -2.14 -15.08 2.81
N PRO A 78 -0.83 -15.27 2.68
CA PRO A 78 0.07 -14.27 2.05
C PRO A 78 -0.02 -14.32 0.52
N LEU A 79 -1.19 -14.06 -0.06
CA LEU A 79 -1.46 -14.12 -1.50
C LEU A 79 -1.13 -12.83 -2.25
N GLY A 80 -0.44 -11.90 -1.60
CA GLY A 80 0.00 -10.64 -2.21
C GLY A 80 -0.74 -9.40 -1.72
N THR A 81 -0.36 -8.25 -2.27
CA THR A 81 -0.86 -6.93 -1.87
C THR A 81 -2.36 -6.77 -2.11
N GLY A 82 -2.85 -7.21 -3.27
CA GLY A 82 -4.28 -7.14 -3.60
C GLY A 82 -5.15 -7.96 -2.65
N ASP A 83 -4.69 -9.13 -2.23
CA ASP A 83 -5.38 -9.96 -1.24
C ASP A 83 -5.41 -9.30 0.14
N ALA A 84 -4.31 -8.65 0.54
CA ALA A 84 -4.28 -7.88 1.78
C ALA A 84 -5.30 -6.72 1.76
N VAL A 85 -5.46 -6.03 0.63
CA VAL A 85 -6.50 -5.00 0.48
C VAL A 85 -7.89 -5.61 0.54
N LYS A 86 -8.13 -6.75 -0.15
CA LYS A 86 -9.41 -7.48 -0.08
C LYS A 86 -9.82 -7.83 1.36
N ALA A 87 -8.86 -8.23 2.19
CA ALA A 87 -9.14 -8.54 3.60
C ALA A 87 -9.67 -7.32 4.39
N ALA A 88 -9.27 -6.10 4.01
CA ALA A 88 -9.71 -4.87 4.66
C ALA A 88 -11.11 -4.41 4.23
N ILE A 89 -11.57 -4.75 3.01
CA ILE A 89 -12.83 -4.26 2.43
C ILE A 89 -14.04 -4.40 3.35
N PRO A 90 -14.31 -5.56 3.98
CA PRO A 90 -15.49 -5.73 4.83
C PRO A 90 -15.52 -4.78 6.03
N THR A 91 -14.36 -4.22 6.40
CA THR A 91 -14.19 -3.34 7.57
C THR A 91 -14.25 -1.86 7.18
N LEU A 92 -14.17 -1.55 5.88
CA LEU A 92 -14.17 -0.18 5.37
C LEU A 92 -15.53 0.48 5.50
N ASP A 93 -15.52 1.74 5.91
CA ASP A 93 -16.73 2.56 5.93
C ASP A 93 -17.22 2.83 4.50
N LYS A 94 -18.53 2.70 4.30
CA LYS A 94 -19.14 2.89 2.97
C LYS A 94 -19.02 4.36 2.53
N GLY A 95 -18.70 4.55 1.26
CA GLY A 95 -18.62 5.87 0.64
C GLY A 95 -17.27 6.60 0.78
N ASN A 96 -16.30 6.05 1.51
CA ASN A 96 -14.97 6.64 1.62
C ASN A 96 -14.08 6.24 0.45
N ASN A 97 -13.35 7.19 -0.14
CA ASN A 97 -12.20 6.86 -0.97
C ASN A 97 -11.14 6.14 -0.14
N ILE A 98 -10.30 5.34 -0.76
CA ILE A 98 -9.38 4.46 -0.05
C ILE A 98 -7.94 4.77 -0.47
N LEU A 99 -7.08 4.99 0.51
CA LEU A 99 -5.64 5.14 0.31
C LEU A 99 -4.93 3.91 0.88
N VAL A 100 -4.27 3.15 0.02
CA VAL A 100 -3.49 1.97 0.38
C VAL A 100 -2.03 2.34 0.51
N LEU A 101 -1.44 2.06 1.66
CA LEU A 101 -0.04 2.33 1.99
C LEU A 101 0.69 1.04 2.37
N LEU A 102 1.99 1.04 2.18
CA LEU A 102 2.88 0.00 2.68
C LEU A 102 3.43 0.41 4.06
N GLY A 103 3.33 -0.46 5.04
CA GLY A 103 3.82 -0.23 6.42
C GLY A 103 5.33 -0.16 6.55
N ASP A 104 6.06 -0.50 5.49
CA ASP A 104 7.53 -0.51 5.40
C ASP A 104 8.09 0.62 4.52
N VAL A 105 7.29 1.66 4.25
CA VAL A 105 7.71 2.89 3.55
C VAL A 105 7.70 4.07 4.53
N PRO A 106 8.64 4.11 5.52
CA PRO A 106 8.62 5.04 6.65
C PRO A 106 8.87 6.50 6.28
N MET A 107 9.37 6.78 5.07
CA MET A 107 9.68 8.14 4.61
C MET A 107 8.53 8.82 3.88
N ILE A 108 7.36 8.16 3.75
CA ILE A 108 6.16 8.80 3.19
C ILE A 108 5.79 10.04 4.03
N ARG A 109 5.31 11.09 3.38
CA ARG A 109 4.95 12.34 4.04
C ARG A 109 3.46 12.64 3.94
N ALA A 110 2.90 13.22 4.98
CA ALA A 110 1.50 13.64 5.00
C ALA A 110 1.14 14.56 3.82
N LYS A 111 2.07 15.38 3.33
CA LYS A 111 1.87 16.20 2.12
C LYS A 111 1.55 15.34 0.90
N THR A 112 2.30 14.25 0.67
CA THR A 112 2.05 13.32 -0.43
C THR A 112 0.71 12.61 -0.27
N LEU A 113 0.36 12.19 0.96
CA LEU A 113 -0.91 11.54 1.24
C LEU A 113 -2.11 12.46 0.96
N LYS A 114 -1.98 13.75 1.27
CA LYS A 114 -3.01 14.76 0.94
C LYS A 114 -3.18 14.94 -0.56
N LEU A 115 -2.09 14.97 -1.33
CA LEU A 115 -2.16 15.06 -2.79
C LEU A 115 -2.86 13.83 -3.40
N LEU A 116 -2.60 12.63 -2.87
CA LEU A 116 -3.29 11.41 -3.31
C LEU A 116 -4.77 11.45 -2.97
N LYS A 117 -5.13 11.93 -1.76
CA LYS A 117 -6.52 12.12 -1.36
C LYS A 117 -7.28 13.05 -2.29
N GLU A 118 -6.67 14.19 -2.64
CA GLU A 118 -7.27 15.19 -3.54
C GLU A 118 -7.34 14.66 -4.99
N GLY A 119 -6.28 14.00 -5.45
CA GLY A 119 -6.19 13.51 -6.83
C GLY A 119 -7.18 12.38 -7.16
N VAL A 120 -7.50 11.51 -6.21
CA VAL A 120 -8.42 10.38 -6.44
C VAL A 120 -9.89 10.80 -6.60
N GLU A 121 -10.22 12.05 -6.34
CA GLU A 121 -11.59 12.59 -6.50
C GLU A 121 -12.05 12.62 -7.95
N ASN A 122 -11.12 12.61 -8.91
CA ASN A 122 -11.40 12.75 -10.33
C ASN A 122 -11.03 11.52 -11.17
N VAL A 123 -10.59 10.45 -10.53
CA VAL A 123 -10.12 9.22 -11.20
C VAL A 123 -10.48 7.99 -10.37
N ASP A 124 -10.62 6.84 -11.03
CA ASP A 124 -10.96 5.58 -10.34
C ASP A 124 -9.77 5.03 -9.54
N ILE A 125 -8.57 5.17 -10.10
CA ILE A 125 -7.30 4.71 -9.50
C ILE A 125 -6.23 5.78 -9.68
N LEU A 126 -5.51 6.08 -8.61
CA LEU A 126 -4.35 6.95 -8.64
C LEU A 126 -3.15 6.23 -8.03
N VAL A 127 -2.08 6.08 -8.80
CA VAL A 127 -0.85 5.39 -8.38
C VAL A 127 0.24 6.41 -8.09
N LEU A 128 0.89 6.30 -6.94
CA LEU A 128 2.10 7.05 -6.65
C LEU A 128 3.28 6.38 -7.33
N THR A 129 3.94 7.11 -8.23
CA THR A 129 5.13 6.66 -8.94
C THR A 129 6.36 7.49 -8.56
N THR A 130 7.54 6.99 -8.87
CA THR A 130 8.79 7.74 -8.79
C THR A 130 9.75 7.26 -9.86
N LYS A 131 10.75 8.09 -10.21
CA LYS A 131 11.83 7.72 -11.11
C LYS A 131 13.08 7.37 -10.31
N LEU A 132 13.71 6.24 -10.63
CA LEU A 132 14.95 5.78 -10.05
C LEU A 132 16.02 5.62 -11.13
N GLU A 133 17.28 5.90 -10.80
CA GLU A 133 18.41 5.61 -11.68
C GLU A 133 18.59 4.10 -11.88
N ASN A 134 18.36 3.32 -10.82
CA ASN A 134 18.34 1.86 -10.88
C ASN A 134 16.97 1.33 -10.42
N PRO A 135 16.06 1.02 -11.35
CA PRO A 135 14.71 0.55 -11.04
C PRO A 135 14.64 -0.96 -10.73
N TYR A 136 15.76 -1.67 -10.67
CA TYR A 136 15.81 -3.12 -10.45
C TYR A 136 15.01 -3.56 -9.21
N GLY A 137 14.16 -4.57 -9.38
CA GLY A 137 13.34 -5.16 -8.33
C GLY A 137 11.99 -4.49 -8.09
N TYR A 138 11.65 -3.44 -8.86
CA TYR A 138 10.35 -2.75 -8.79
C TYR A 138 9.50 -3.03 -10.03
N GLY A 139 8.19 -2.91 -9.88
CA GLY A 139 7.27 -2.89 -11.02
C GLY A 139 7.44 -1.60 -11.83
N ARG A 140 7.49 -1.73 -13.16
CA ARG A 140 7.64 -0.60 -14.10
C ARG A 140 6.30 -0.03 -14.48
N ILE A 141 6.22 1.30 -14.61
CA ILE A 141 5.03 2.00 -15.11
C ILE A 141 5.14 2.13 -16.63
N LYS A 142 4.31 1.35 -17.33
CA LYS A 142 4.21 1.41 -18.80
C LYS A 142 3.19 2.46 -19.20
N ARG A 143 3.58 3.38 -20.09
CA ARG A 143 2.71 4.45 -20.58
C ARG A 143 2.51 4.36 -22.09
N ASP A 144 1.37 4.87 -22.56
CA ASP A 144 1.12 5.06 -23.99
C ASP A 144 1.75 6.37 -24.52
N GLU A 145 1.59 6.63 -25.82
CA GLU A 145 2.07 7.85 -26.48
C GLU A 145 1.42 9.14 -25.94
N GLN A 146 0.23 9.03 -25.35
CA GLN A 146 -0.49 10.13 -24.69
C GLN A 146 -0.12 10.28 -23.21
N ASN A 147 0.90 9.52 -22.74
CA ASN A 147 1.37 9.50 -21.35
C ASN A 147 0.37 8.91 -20.32
N ASN A 148 -0.65 8.17 -20.75
CA ASN A 148 -1.53 7.45 -19.85
C ASN A 148 -0.84 6.18 -19.31
N VAL A 149 -1.12 5.81 -18.05
CA VAL A 149 -0.65 4.54 -17.49
C VAL A 149 -1.42 3.39 -18.11
N MET A 150 -0.70 2.51 -18.81
CA MET A 150 -1.26 1.32 -19.46
C MET A 150 -1.15 0.08 -18.58
N ALA A 151 -0.03 -0.07 -17.89
CA ALA A 151 0.22 -1.25 -17.06
C ALA A 151 1.30 -0.98 -16.00
N ILE A 152 1.29 -1.83 -14.98
CA ILE A 152 2.39 -2.01 -14.04
C ILE A 152 2.97 -3.39 -14.35
N VAL A 153 4.21 -3.44 -14.85
CA VAL A 153 4.89 -4.68 -15.21
C VAL A 153 5.91 -5.02 -14.13
N GLU A 154 5.71 -6.13 -13.44
CA GLU A 154 6.63 -6.57 -12.38
C GLU A 154 8.00 -6.92 -12.94
N GLU A 155 9.09 -6.71 -12.17
CA GLU A 155 10.48 -6.98 -12.58
C GLU A 155 10.67 -8.33 -13.29
N THR A 156 10.05 -9.39 -12.76
CA THR A 156 10.16 -10.76 -13.27
C THR A 156 9.44 -10.99 -14.59
N GLU A 157 8.56 -10.08 -14.99
CA GLU A 157 7.75 -10.15 -16.20
C GLU A 157 8.20 -9.14 -17.25
N CYS A 158 9.13 -8.24 -16.90
CA CYS A 158 9.66 -7.24 -17.82
C CYS A 158 10.48 -7.89 -18.96
N ASN A 159 10.18 -7.51 -20.19
CA ASN A 159 11.09 -7.70 -21.33
C ASN A 159 12.26 -6.70 -21.25
N ASP A 160 13.20 -6.77 -22.20
CA ASP A 160 14.43 -5.97 -22.15
C ASP A 160 14.14 -4.45 -22.32
N GLU A 161 13.16 -4.08 -23.14
CA GLU A 161 12.72 -2.68 -23.29
C GLU A 161 12.04 -2.16 -22.01
N GLU A 162 11.21 -2.96 -21.37
CA GLU A 162 10.51 -2.59 -20.14
C GLU A 162 11.47 -2.46 -18.95
N LYS A 163 12.57 -3.20 -18.91
CA LYS A 163 13.62 -3.05 -17.88
C LYS A 163 14.31 -1.69 -17.92
N GLU A 164 14.37 -1.04 -19.08
CA GLU A 164 14.95 0.30 -19.25
C GLU A 164 14.03 1.42 -18.71
N ILE A 165 12.76 1.12 -18.43
CA ILE A 165 11.83 2.09 -17.84
C ILE A 165 12.29 2.42 -16.41
N ASN A 166 12.59 3.68 -16.14
CA ASN A 166 13.04 4.16 -14.84
C ASN A 166 11.90 4.63 -13.91
N GLU A 167 10.67 4.74 -14.41
CA GLU A 167 9.49 5.05 -13.60
C GLU A 167 8.94 3.76 -12.97
N ILE A 168 8.85 3.77 -11.64
CA ILE A 168 8.46 2.60 -10.87
C ILE A 168 7.17 2.80 -10.09
N ASN A 169 6.48 1.69 -9.81
CA ASN A 169 5.37 1.62 -8.87
C ASN A 169 5.89 1.66 -7.44
N SER A 170 5.46 2.65 -6.66
CA SER A 170 5.81 2.73 -5.23
C SER A 170 5.03 1.74 -4.36
N GLY A 171 3.99 1.10 -4.89
CA GLY A 171 3.05 0.29 -4.13
C GLY A 171 2.02 1.08 -3.32
N ILE A 172 2.01 2.42 -3.44
CA ILE A 172 1.04 3.30 -2.79
C ILE A 172 -0.01 3.69 -3.83
N ILE A 173 -1.29 3.39 -3.53
CA ILE A 173 -2.40 3.52 -4.49
C ILE A 173 -3.60 4.12 -3.77
N ALA A 174 -4.28 5.05 -4.42
CA ALA A 174 -5.59 5.53 -3.99
C ALA A 174 -6.66 5.01 -4.95
N PHE A 175 -7.82 4.64 -4.40
CA PHE A 175 -8.98 4.14 -5.14
C PHE A 175 -10.19 5.01 -4.85
N SER A 176 -10.95 5.33 -5.89
CA SER A 176 -12.32 5.78 -5.73
C SER A 176 -13.18 4.66 -5.13
N ARG A 177 -14.04 4.99 -4.18
CA ARG A 177 -14.90 4.00 -3.52
C ARG A 177 -15.89 3.34 -4.48
N GLU A 178 -16.34 4.06 -5.50
CA GLU A 178 -17.36 3.58 -6.43
C GLU A 178 -16.93 2.29 -7.16
N HIS A 179 -15.66 2.14 -7.45
CA HIS A 179 -15.15 1.06 -8.29
C HIS A 179 -14.25 0.03 -7.55
N ILE A 180 -13.93 0.25 -6.27
CA ILE A 180 -12.96 -0.62 -5.58
C ILE A 180 -13.39 -2.09 -5.51
N GLU A 181 -14.67 -2.36 -5.29
CA GLU A 181 -15.17 -3.73 -5.17
C GLU A 181 -15.10 -4.45 -6.53
N GLU A 182 -15.41 -3.76 -7.62
CA GLU A 182 -15.30 -4.27 -8.98
C GLU A 182 -13.83 -4.52 -9.35
N LEU A 183 -12.96 -3.53 -9.13
CA LEU A 183 -11.52 -3.63 -9.41
C LEU A 183 -10.86 -4.77 -8.65
N LEU A 184 -11.18 -4.95 -7.37
CA LEU A 184 -10.60 -6.01 -6.56
C LEU A 184 -11.24 -7.38 -6.83
N SER A 185 -12.48 -7.46 -7.32
CA SER A 185 -13.10 -8.72 -7.73
C SER A 185 -12.40 -9.32 -8.95
N GLY A 186 -11.92 -8.46 -9.87
CA GLY A 186 -11.14 -8.86 -11.05
C GLY A 186 -9.70 -9.31 -10.75
N LEU A 187 -9.17 -9.06 -9.54
CA LEU A 187 -7.84 -9.53 -9.16
C LEU A 187 -7.85 -11.04 -8.93
N GLY A 188 -7.35 -11.79 -9.92
CA GLY A 188 -7.13 -13.24 -9.82
C GLY A 188 -5.94 -13.56 -8.90
N ALA A 189 -5.92 -14.81 -8.37
CA ALA A 189 -4.79 -15.35 -7.59
C ALA A 189 -3.57 -15.75 -8.46
N SER A 190 -3.50 -15.26 -9.70
CA SER A 190 -2.53 -15.72 -10.71
C SER A 190 -1.17 -15.02 -10.68
N ASN A 191 -0.83 -14.30 -9.62
CA ASN A 191 0.54 -13.80 -9.46
C ASN A 191 1.47 -15.00 -9.21
N LYS A 192 2.21 -15.37 -10.25
CA LYS A 192 3.36 -16.28 -10.11
C LYS A 192 4.42 -15.57 -9.26
N LYS A 193 4.45 -15.86 -7.97
CA LYS A 193 5.62 -15.62 -7.14
C LYS A 193 6.33 -16.92 -6.91
#